data_33b3f55051dc8a2588a3787494bb67e1
#
_entry.id   33b3f55051dc8a2588a3787494bb67e1
#
_cell.length_a   1.000
_cell.length_b   1.000
_cell.length_c   1.000
_cell.angle_alpha   90.00
_cell.angle_beta   90.00
_cell.angle_gamma   90.00
#
_symmetry.space_group_name_H-M   'P 1'
#
loop_
_entity.id
_entity.type
_entity.pdbx_description
1 polymer ?
#
loop_
_entity_poly.entity_id
_entity_poly.type
_entity_poly.pdbx_seq_one_letter_code
_entity_poly.pdbx_strand_id
1 'polypeptide(L)'
;QDDEEDMGDDLVHEISHAVEEQHGMQIYGDGELHIEFLKKRKKLYQLLKAYDYPVEYKAFMNSEYDKEFDNLLYKEIGYDKLEHFTMGLFPSNYAVTSLREYFGIGFEQYYLKNRQELGIMSPVLFQKLEEINEEEE
;
A
#
# COMPACT_ATOMS: atom_id res chain seq x y z
N GLN A 1 -21.49 9.06 6.67
CA GLN A 1 -20.16 9.51 6.35
C GLN A 1 -19.82 10.80 7.08
N ASP A 2 -18.75 10.80 7.76
CA ASP A 2 -18.35 11.93 8.56
C ASP A 2 -17.35 12.81 7.79
N ASP A 3 -17.77 14.04 7.48
CA ASP A 3 -16.95 14.99 6.72
C ASP A 3 -15.65 15.31 7.44
N GLU A 4 -15.67 15.34 8.77
CA GLU A 4 -14.48 15.62 9.57
C GLU A 4 -13.44 14.51 9.43
N GLU A 5 -13.91 13.27 9.39
CA GLU A 5 -13.02 12.11 9.20
C GLU A 5 -12.40 12.13 7.83
N ASP A 6 -13.18 12.42 6.80
CA ASP A 6 -12.69 12.52 5.42
C ASP A 6 -11.64 13.63 5.30
N MET A 7 -11.86 14.77 5.92
CA MET A 7 -10.92 15.87 5.91
C MET A 7 -9.61 15.50 6.62
N GLY A 8 -9.70 14.78 7.72
CA GLY A 8 -8.54 14.30 8.46
C GLY A 8 -7.72 13.33 7.64
N ASP A 9 -8.39 12.38 6.99
CA ASP A 9 -7.72 11.38 6.16
C ASP A 9 -7.06 12.05 4.95
N ASP A 10 -7.74 13.01 4.30
CA ASP A 10 -7.19 13.76 3.18
C ASP A 10 -5.94 14.53 3.57
N LEU A 11 -5.97 15.16 4.75
CA LEU A 11 -4.83 15.91 5.25
C LEU A 11 -3.62 14.99 5.51
N VAL A 12 -3.86 13.85 6.14
CA VAL A 12 -2.79 12.88 6.40
C VAL A 12 -2.24 12.35 5.09
N HIS A 13 -3.10 12.10 4.11
CA HIS A 13 -2.69 11.66 2.79
C HIS A 13 -1.79 12.70 2.11
N GLU A 14 -2.14 13.98 2.19
CA GLU A 14 -1.30 15.06 1.66
C GLU A 14 0.02 15.16 2.39
N ILE A 15 0.02 15.00 3.70
CA ILE A 15 1.24 14.99 4.50
C ILE A 15 2.13 13.82 4.09
N SER A 16 1.55 12.65 3.82
CA SER A 16 2.32 11.49 3.39
C SER A 16 3.05 11.76 2.08
N HIS A 17 2.41 12.45 1.15
CA HIS A 17 3.04 12.82 -0.12
C HIS A 17 4.18 13.84 0.07
N ALA A 18 4.00 14.79 0.98
CA ALA A 18 5.04 15.76 1.30
C ALA A 18 6.25 15.08 1.94
N VAL A 19 6.00 14.13 2.85
CA VAL A 19 7.06 13.34 3.48
C VAL A 19 7.78 12.49 2.44
N GLU A 20 7.03 11.87 1.55
CA GLU A 20 7.57 11.06 0.48
C GLU A 20 8.50 11.88 -0.41
N GLU A 21 8.10 13.10 -0.76
CA GLU A 21 8.91 13.98 -1.58
C GLU A 21 10.20 14.39 -0.85
N GLN A 22 10.10 14.71 0.43
CA GLN A 22 11.24 15.14 1.23
C GLN A 22 12.22 14.01 1.50
N HIS A 23 11.73 12.80 1.72
CA HIS A 23 12.52 11.63 2.12
C HIS A 23 12.60 10.55 1.04
N GLY A 24 12.39 10.91 -0.23
CA GLY A 24 12.30 9.96 -1.34
C GLY A 24 13.47 8.98 -1.41
N MET A 25 14.69 9.48 -1.29
CA MET A 25 15.88 8.60 -1.34
C MET A 25 15.92 7.64 -0.16
N GLN A 26 15.55 8.11 1.01
CA GLN A 26 15.54 7.28 2.21
C GLN A 26 14.48 6.19 2.12
N ILE A 27 13.32 6.54 1.57
CA ILE A 27 12.20 5.60 1.45
C ILE A 27 12.46 4.58 0.34
N TYR A 28 12.85 5.04 -0.83
CA TYR A 28 12.91 4.21 -2.03
C TYR A 28 14.30 3.86 -2.54
N GLY A 29 15.33 4.56 -2.06
CA GLY A 29 16.65 4.48 -2.64
C GLY A 29 17.34 3.12 -2.55
N ASP A 30 17.08 2.37 -1.48
CA ASP A 30 17.69 1.04 -1.30
C ASP A 30 16.91 -0.09 -1.94
N GLY A 31 15.70 0.21 -2.47
CA GLY A 31 14.88 -0.79 -3.14
C GLY A 31 14.15 -1.77 -2.23
N GLU A 32 14.36 -1.69 -0.93
CA GLU A 32 13.79 -2.63 0.03
C GLU A 32 12.27 -2.58 0.08
N LEU A 33 11.71 -1.36 0.09
CA LEU A 33 10.27 -1.18 0.12
C LEU A 33 9.62 -1.69 -1.17
N HIS A 34 10.26 -1.43 -2.30
CA HIS A 34 9.81 -1.92 -3.61
C HIS A 34 9.76 -3.46 -3.61
N ILE A 35 10.78 -4.10 -3.07
CA ILE A 35 10.84 -5.56 -2.99
C ILE A 35 9.69 -6.09 -2.11
N GLU A 36 9.48 -5.48 -0.96
CA GLU A 36 8.37 -5.88 -0.06
C GLU A 36 7.02 -5.79 -0.78
N PHE A 37 6.79 -4.66 -1.46
CA PHE A 37 5.55 -4.42 -2.19
C PHE A 37 5.34 -5.46 -3.30
N LEU A 38 6.36 -5.73 -4.10
CA LEU A 38 6.24 -6.69 -5.19
C LEU A 38 6.07 -8.12 -4.72
N LYS A 39 6.66 -8.48 -3.58
CA LYS A 39 6.43 -9.81 -2.98
C LYS A 39 4.96 -9.97 -2.61
N LYS A 40 4.34 -8.94 -2.06
CA LYS A 40 2.93 -8.95 -1.71
C LYS A 40 2.06 -9.02 -2.97
N ARG A 41 2.40 -8.26 -4.00
CA ARG A 41 1.73 -8.29 -5.30
C ARG A 41 1.80 -9.67 -5.94
N LYS A 42 2.96 -10.32 -5.86
CA LYS A 42 3.14 -11.67 -6.38
C LYS A 42 2.26 -12.66 -5.65
N LYS A 43 2.19 -12.55 -4.33
CA LYS A 43 1.36 -13.43 -3.52
C LYS A 43 -0.12 -13.25 -3.87
N LEU A 44 -0.55 -12.01 -4.04
CA LEU A 44 -1.91 -11.71 -4.46
C LEU A 44 -2.20 -12.30 -5.84
N TYR A 45 -1.26 -12.15 -6.77
CA TYR A 45 -1.37 -12.72 -8.11
C TYR A 45 -1.58 -14.24 -8.04
N GLN A 46 -0.79 -14.93 -7.22
CA GLN A 46 -0.88 -16.38 -7.08
C GLN A 46 -2.23 -16.80 -6.52
N LEU A 47 -2.76 -16.06 -5.54
CA LEU A 47 -4.07 -16.33 -4.96
C LEU A 47 -5.18 -16.15 -5.98
N LEU A 48 -5.16 -15.05 -6.71
CA LEU A 48 -6.18 -14.74 -7.71
C LEU A 48 -6.15 -15.76 -8.84
N LYS A 49 -4.97 -16.16 -9.27
CA LYS A 49 -4.82 -17.16 -10.32
C LYS A 49 -5.38 -18.52 -9.88
N ALA A 50 -5.14 -18.88 -8.62
CA ALA A 50 -5.68 -20.13 -8.06
C ALA A 50 -7.20 -20.14 -8.04
N TYR A 51 -7.84 -18.98 -8.01
CA TYR A 51 -9.30 -18.85 -8.05
C TYR A 51 -9.82 -18.54 -9.47
N ASP A 52 -8.99 -18.76 -10.47
CA ASP A 52 -9.36 -18.64 -11.89
C ASP A 52 -9.71 -17.23 -12.36
N TYR A 53 -9.18 -16.20 -11.69
CA TYR A 53 -9.31 -14.83 -12.18
C TYR A 53 -8.36 -14.62 -13.36
N PRO A 54 -8.76 -13.82 -14.37
CA PRO A 54 -7.92 -13.58 -15.54
C PRO A 54 -6.83 -12.54 -15.28
N VAL A 55 -5.81 -12.93 -14.52
CA VAL A 55 -4.74 -12.04 -14.09
C VAL A 55 -3.45 -12.33 -14.84
N GLU A 56 -2.67 -11.28 -15.10
CA GLU A 56 -1.39 -11.36 -15.77
C GLU A 56 -0.27 -10.98 -14.83
N TYR A 57 0.76 -11.82 -14.77
CA TYR A 57 1.90 -11.61 -13.88
C TYR A 57 2.56 -10.25 -14.10
N LYS A 58 2.74 -9.86 -15.36
CA LYS A 58 3.42 -8.62 -15.73
C LYS A 58 2.73 -7.39 -15.14
N ALA A 59 1.39 -7.40 -15.15
CA ALA A 59 0.61 -6.30 -14.59
C ALA A 59 0.83 -6.18 -13.08
N PHE A 60 0.95 -7.31 -12.39
CA PHE A 60 1.17 -7.33 -10.94
C PHE A 60 2.58 -6.92 -10.55
N MET A 61 3.54 -7.02 -11.45
CA MET A 61 4.92 -6.64 -11.17
C MET A 61 5.22 -5.18 -11.51
N ASN A 62 4.25 -4.44 -11.99
CA ASN A 62 4.38 -3.00 -12.21
C ASN A 62 4.00 -2.25 -10.94
N SER A 63 4.95 -1.57 -10.33
CA SER A 63 4.73 -0.86 -9.07
C SER A 63 4.11 0.53 -9.25
N GLU A 64 4.03 1.02 -10.48
CA GLU A 64 3.43 2.31 -10.76
C GLU A 64 1.92 2.20 -10.93
N TYR A 65 1.21 3.30 -10.70
CA TYR A 65 -0.23 3.31 -10.88
C TYR A 65 -0.58 3.06 -12.35
N ASP A 66 -1.50 2.14 -12.58
CA ASP A 66 -1.98 1.80 -13.91
C ASP A 66 -3.51 1.71 -13.84
N LYS A 67 -4.16 2.52 -14.66
CA LYS A 67 -5.62 2.61 -14.66
C LYS A 67 -6.27 1.28 -15.02
N GLU A 68 -5.68 0.53 -15.95
CA GLU A 68 -6.21 -0.77 -16.33
C GLU A 68 -6.13 -1.77 -15.20
N PHE A 69 -5.03 -1.75 -14.46
CA PHE A 69 -4.84 -2.60 -13.29
C PHE A 69 -5.85 -2.23 -12.20
N ASP A 70 -6.04 -0.94 -11.96
CA ASP A 70 -7.01 -0.47 -10.99
C ASP A 70 -8.43 -0.90 -11.37
N ASN A 71 -8.77 -0.83 -12.65
CA ASN A 71 -10.06 -1.30 -13.17
C ASN A 71 -10.24 -2.80 -12.98
N LEU A 72 -9.18 -3.58 -13.17
CA LEU A 72 -9.21 -5.01 -12.91
C LEU A 72 -9.58 -5.29 -11.45
N LEU A 73 -8.91 -4.60 -10.53
CA LEU A 73 -9.16 -4.76 -9.09
C LEU A 73 -10.58 -4.33 -8.72
N TYR A 74 -11.02 -3.20 -9.25
CA TYR A 74 -12.29 -2.61 -8.87
C TYR A 74 -13.49 -3.27 -9.57
N LYS A 75 -13.40 -3.46 -10.89
CA LYS A 75 -14.54 -3.92 -11.70
C LYS A 75 -14.60 -5.43 -11.86
N GLU A 76 -13.47 -6.07 -12.10
CA GLU A 76 -13.46 -7.51 -12.38
C GLU A 76 -13.46 -8.36 -11.12
N ILE A 77 -12.66 -7.97 -10.13
CA ILE A 77 -12.57 -8.70 -8.87
C ILE A 77 -13.59 -8.13 -7.88
N GLY A 78 -13.63 -6.81 -7.76
CA GLY A 78 -14.47 -6.11 -6.82
C GLY A 78 -13.80 -5.99 -5.46
N TYR A 79 -13.92 -4.84 -4.83
CA TYR A 79 -13.23 -4.56 -3.57
C TYR A 79 -13.66 -5.47 -2.43
N ASP A 80 -14.90 -5.95 -2.41
CA ASP A 80 -15.35 -6.87 -1.36
C ASP A 80 -14.55 -8.18 -1.38
N LYS A 81 -14.37 -8.75 -2.58
CA LYS A 81 -13.59 -9.97 -2.74
C LYS A 81 -12.10 -9.70 -2.58
N LEU A 82 -11.65 -8.56 -3.10
CA LEU A 82 -10.26 -8.16 -2.99
C LEU A 82 -9.84 -8.04 -1.52
N GLU A 83 -10.69 -7.48 -0.68
CA GLU A 83 -10.44 -7.38 0.75
C GLU A 83 -10.14 -8.74 1.36
N HIS A 84 -10.87 -9.75 0.94
CA HIS A 84 -10.66 -11.13 1.39
C HIS A 84 -9.26 -11.62 1.05
N PHE A 85 -8.82 -11.38 -0.19
CA PHE A 85 -7.52 -11.84 -0.67
C PHE A 85 -6.36 -11.04 -0.11
N THR A 86 -6.58 -9.80 0.28
CA THR A 86 -5.52 -8.90 0.76
C THR A 86 -5.42 -8.83 2.28
N MET A 87 -6.35 -9.42 3.00
CA MET A 87 -6.36 -9.41 4.46
C MET A 87 -5.05 -10.00 5.01
N GLY A 88 -4.40 -9.25 5.90
CA GLY A 88 -3.11 -9.65 6.46
C GLY A 88 -1.92 -9.48 5.51
N LEU A 89 -2.16 -9.04 4.28
CA LEU A 89 -1.12 -8.86 3.27
C LEU A 89 -0.87 -7.38 2.99
N PHE A 90 -1.94 -6.61 2.83
CA PHE A 90 -1.88 -5.17 2.57
C PHE A 90 -2.65 -4.42 3.65
N PRO A 91 -2.22 -3.19 4.00
CA PRO A 91 -2.95 -2.41 4.99
C PRO A 91 -4.37 -2.02 4.56
N SER A 92 -4.63 -1.95 3.26
CA SER A 92 -5.97 -1.80 2.71
C SER A 92 -5.98 -2.18 1.24
N ASN A 93 -7.17 -2.28 0.65
CA ASN A 93 -7.31 -2.58 -0.78
C ASN A 93 -6.64 -1.55 -1.67
N TYR A 94 -6.72 -0.29 -1.28
CA TYR A 94 -6.15 0.79 -2.08
C TYR A 94 -4.63 0.73 -2.13
N ALA A 95 -4.01 0.19 -1.08
CA ALA A 95 -2.55 0.05 -1.01
C ALA A 95 -1.99 -0.89 -2.07
N VAL A 96 -2.85 -1.72 -2.68
CA VAL A 96 -2.44 -2.64 -3.75
C VAL A 96 -2.15 -1.90 -5.05
N THR A 97 -2.74 -0.73 -5.27
CA THR A 97 -2.76 -0.06 -6.57
C THR A 97 -1.41 0.45 -7.06
N SER A 98 -0.54 0.86 -6.16
CA SER A 98 0.80 1.30 -6.53
C SER A 98 1.71 1.34 -5.31
N LEU A 99 3.02 1.38 -5.55
CA LEU A 99 4.01 1.52 -4.48
C LEU A 99 3.79 2.82 -3.69
N ARG A 100 3.46 3.87 -4.39
CA ARG A 100 3.17 5.17 -3.77
C ARG A 100 1.98 5.11 -2.84
N GLU A 101 0.90 4.44 -3.26
CA GLU A 101 -0.27 4.26 -2.43
C GLU A 101 0.00 3.33 -1.26
N TYR A 102 0.86 2.33 -1.47
CA TYR A 102 1.30 1.44 -0.40
C TYR A 102 1.97 2.24 0.71
N PHE A 103 2.88 3.14 0.34
CA PHE A 103 3.52 4.01 1.31
C PHE A 103 2.51 4.95 2.00
N GLY A 104 1.64 5.60 1.22
CA GLY A 104 0.65 6.55 1.74
C GLY A 104 -0.32 5.92 2.73
N ILE A 105 -0.84 4.75 2.39
CA ILE A 105 -1.76 4.03 3.27
C ILE A 105 -1.03 3.51 4.51
N GLY A 106 0.21 3.06 4.34
CA GLY A 106 1.03 2.65 5.47
C GLY A 106 1.30 3.80 6.43
N PHE A 107 1.59 4.98 5.88
CA PHE A 107 1.77 6.19 6.66
C PHE A 107 0.53 6.50 7.51
N GLU A 108 -0.64 6.43 6.87
CA GLU A 108 -1.91 6.62 7.54
C GLU A 108 -2.11 5.63 8.68
N GLN A 109 -1.85 4.36 8.43
CA GLN A 109 -1.99 3.33 9.44
C GLN A 109 -1.04 3.55 10.60
N TYR A 110 0.19 3.97 10.30
CA TYR A 110 1.21 4.21 11.31
C TYR A 110 0.80 5.32 12.28
N TYR A 111 0.26 6.40 11.75
CA TYR A 111 -0.07 7.58 12.56
C TYR A 111 -1.49 7.62 13.08
N LEU A 112 -2.45 7.03 12.37
CA LEU A 112 -3.87 7.13 12.72
C LEU A 112 -4.50 5.83 13.19
N LYS A 113 -3.87 4.70 12.95
CA LYS A 113 -4.49 3.41 13.23
C LYS A 113 -3.57 2.52 14.05
N ASN A 114 -3.48 1.24 13.70
CA ASN A 114 -2.72 0.27 14.49
C ASN A 114 -1.29 0.12 13.97
N ARG A 115 -0.37 0.83 14.63
CA ARG A 115 1.05 0.84 14.30
C ARG A 115 1.69 -0.54 14.46
N GLN A 116 1.30 -1.27 15.51
CA GLN A 116 1.86 -2.60 15.77
C GLN A 116 1.46 -3.58 14.69
N GLU A 117 0.22 -3.52 14.26
CA GLU A 117 -0.28 -4.38 13.18
C GLU A 117 0.48 -4.12 11.88
N LEU A 118 0.76 -2.87 11.59
CA LEU A 118 1.54 -2.50 10.42
C LEU A 118 2.93 -3.12 10.48
N GLY A 119 3.56 -3.11 11.65
CA GLY A 119 4.89 -3.68 11.83
C GLY A 119 4.94 -5.18 11.59
N ILE A 120 3.86 -5.88 11.93
CA ILE A 120 3.75 -7.31 11.70
C ILE A 120 3.51 -7.60 10.21
N MET A 121 2.61 -6.85 9.60
CA MET A 121 2.20 -7.05 8.22
C MET A 121 3.27 -6.59 7.22
N SER A 122 3.89 -5.45 7.48
CA SER A 122 4.79 -4.77 6.55
C SER A 122 6.03 -4.25 7.26
N PRO A 123 6.95 -5.13 7.64
CA PRO A 123 8.10 -4.75 8.45
C PRO A 123 9.03 -3.73 7.79
N VAL A 124 9.23 -3.79 6.49
CA VAL A 124 10.09 -2.81 5.81
C VAL A 124 9.43 -1.43 5.80
N LEU A 125 8.16 -1.38 5.45
CA LEU A 125 7.39 -0.13 5.47
C LEU A 125 7.40 0.48 6.86
N PHE A 126 7.15 -0.35 7.87
CA PHE A 126 7.17 0.08 9.27
C PHE A 126 8.53 0.67 9.65
N GLN A 127 9.61 -0.01 9.28
CA GLN A 127 10.98 0.44 9.57
C GLN A 127 11.25 1.80 8.94
N LYS A 128 10.85 1.98 7.69
CA LYS A 128 11.03 3.27 7.00
C LYS A 128 10.30 4.39 7.72
N LEU A 129 9.07 4.12 8.16
CA LEU A 129 8.28 5.11 8.89
C LEU A 129 8.86 5.42 10.27
N GLU A 130 9.40 4.42 10.96
CA GLU A 130 10.07 4.61 12.25
C GLU A 130 11.28 5.52 12.09
N GLU A 131 12.09 5.29 11.07
CA GLU A 131 13.29 6.10 10.81
C GLU A 131 12.92 7.56 10.54
N ILE A 132 11.89 7.79 9.73
CA ILE A 132 11.40 9.14 9.42
C ILE A 132 10.87 9.81 10.69
N ASN A 133 10.09 9.07 11.47
CA ASN A 133 9.51 9.60 12.70
C ASN A 133 10.59 10.02 13.70
N GLU A 134 11.65 9.23 13.82
CA GLU A 134 12.77 9.55 14.70
C GLU A 134 13.49 10.82 14.24
N GLU A 135 13.67 10.99 12.94
CA GLU A 135 14.31 12.18 12.39
C GLU A 135 13.48 13.46 12.60
N GLU A 136 12.15 13.32 12.54
CA GLU A 136 11.24 14.46 12.72
C GLU A 136 11.17 14.90 14.20
N GLU A 137 11.54 14.05 15.12
CA GLU A 137 11.59 14.39 16.53
C GLU A 137 12.87 15.19 16.85
#